data_f14ff3f358686b367baf4821007e1907
#
_entry.id   f14ff3f358686b367baf4821007e1907
#
_cell.length_a   1.000
_cell.length_b   1.000
_cell.length_c   1.000
_cell.angle_alpha   90.00
_cell.angle_beta   90.00
_cell.angle_gamma   90.00
#
_symmetry.space_group_name_H-M   'P 1'
#
loop_
_entity.id
_entity.type
_entity.pdbx_description
1 polymer ?
#
loop_
_entity_poly.entity_id
_entity_poly.type
_entity_poly.pdbx_seq_one_letter_code
_entity_poly.pdbx_strand_id
1 'polypeptide(L)'
;MNKKFSVFWTTQAEADIDSIYSWLFERWPAAANKVVGEIFDAAESLVFAAQYQEEKFVSGTRRMVVGNYKIIYTTQETNLYVVRIFDTRQNPSRL
;
A
#
# COMPACT_ATOMS: atom_id res chain seq x y z
N MET A 1 5.39 -14.91 20.97
CA MET A 1 4.20 -14.49 20.21
C MET A 1 4.49 -13.22 19.45
N ASN A 2 4.28 -13.24 18.15
CA ASN A 2 4.58 -12.08 17.31
C ASN A 2 3.51 -11.02 17.46
N LYS A 3 3.96 -9.81 17.76
CA LYS A 3 3.06 -8.67 17.90
C LYS A 3 2.83 -8.07 16.52
N LYS A 4 1.58 -8.04 16.08
CA LYS A 4 1.23 -7.42 14.82
C LYS A 4 1.32 -5.91 14.91
N PHE A 5 1.63 -5.29 13.77
CA PHE A 5 1.57 -3.85 13.65
C PHE A 5 0.12 -3.38 13.66
N SER A 6 -0.10 -2.23 14.26
CA SER A 6 -1.36 -1.50 14.08
C SER A 6 -1.25 -0.71 12.80
N VAL A 7 -2.19 -0.90 11.87
CA VAL A 7 -2.11 -0.32 10.53
C VAL A 7 -2.97 0.93 10.45
N PHE A 8 -2.35 2.02 10.01
CA PHE A 8 -3.02 3.30 9.80
C PHE A 8 -2.82 3.73 8.36
N TRP A 9 -3.85 4.33 7.79
CA TRP A 9 -3.83 4.83 6.42
C TRP A 9 -3.84 6.34 6.44
N THR A 10 -2.87 6.96 5.78
CA THR A 10 -2.88 8.41 5.63
C THR A 10 -4.04 8.83 4.74
N THR A 11 -4.42 10.09 4.82
CA THR A 11 -5.48 10.65 3.97
C THR A 11 -5.15 10.44 2.49
N GLN A 12 -3.88 10.61 2.13
CA GLN A 12 -3.45 10.42 0.74
C GLN A 12 -3.58 8.96 0.31
N ALA A 13 -3.20 8.02 1.18
CA ALA A 13 -3.32 6.60 0.87
C ALA A 13 -4.79 6.19 0.73
N GLU A 14 -5.67 6.73 1.56
CA GLU A 14 -7.11 6.50 1.43
C GLU A 14 -7.64 7.01 0.10
N ALA A 15 -7.21 8.21 -0.32
CA ALA A 15 -7.60 8.76 -1.61
C ALA A 15 -7.07 7.90 -2.76
N ASP A 16 -5.84 7.39 -2.63
CA ASP A 16 -5.25 6.51 -3.63
C ASP A 16 -6.08 5.24 -3.81
N ILE A 17 -6.45 4.58 -2.69
CA ILE A 17 -7.20 3.32 -2.77
C ILE A 17 -8.61 3.54 -3.32
N ASP A 18 -9.24 4.66 -2.96
CA ASP A 18 -10.56 5.01 -3.51
C ASP A 18 -10.49 5.21 -5.01
N SER A 19 -9.48 5.89 -5.51
CA SER A 19 -9.27 6.11 -6.94
C SER A 19 -9.03 4.79 -7.68
N ILE A 20 -8.20 3.92 -7.12
CA ILE A 20 -7.91 2.60 -7.69
C ILE A 20 -9.20 1.78 -7.76
N TYR A 21 -9.95 1.74 -6.67
CA TYR A 21 -11.20 0.98 -6.61
C TYR A 21 -12.19 1.47 -7.65
N SER A 22 -12.41 2.78 -7.73
CA SER A 22 -13.36 3.37 -8.67
C SER A 22 -12.98 3.07 -10.11
N TRP A 23 -11.69 3.23 -10.45
CA TRP A 23 -11.18 2.98 -11.79
C TRP A 23 -11.38 1.51 -12.20
N LEU A 24 -11.07 0.58 -11.29
CA LEU A 24 -11.23 -0.84 -11.54
C LEU A 24 -12.71 -1.24 -11.60
N PHE A 25 -13.51 -0.70 -10.69
CA PHE A 25 -14.94 -1.05 -10.61
C PHE A 25 -15.69 -0.69 -11.90
N GLU A 26 -15.36 0.44 -12.51
CA GLU A 26 -15.97 0.85 -13.76
C GLU A 26 -15.67 -0.13 -14.90
N ARG A 27 -14.54 -0.82 -14.85
CA ARG A 27 -14.07 -1.69 -15.93
C ARG A 27 -14.23 -3.17 -15.61
N TRP A 28 -13.87 -3.56 -14.41
CA TRP A 28 -13.89 -4.95 -13.98
C TRP A 28 -14.30 -5.01 -12.50
N PRO A 29 -15.62 -4.96 -12.21
CA PRO A 29 -16.10 -4.90 -10.81
C PRO A 29 -15.57 -6.00 -9.90
N ALA A 30 -15.51 -7.24 -10.40
CA ALA A 30 -14.98 -8.34 -9.61
C ALA A 30 -13.50 -8.17 -9.29
N ALA A 31 -12.72 -7.62 -10.24
CA ALA A 31 -11.31 -7.36 -10.04
C ALA A 31 -11.10 -6.24 -9.01
N ALA A 32 -11.98 -5.24 -8.97
CA ALA A 32 -11.86 -4.16 -8.01
C ALA A 32 -11.86 -4.68 -6.57
N ASN A 33 -12.81 -5.53 -6.24
CA ASN A 33 -12.88 -6.12 -4.90
C ASN A 33 -11.67 -7.00 -4.59
N LYS A 34 -11.25 -7.80 -5.55
CA LYS A 34 -10.11 -8.71 -5.37
C LYS A 34 -8.81 -7.92 -5.15
N VAL A 35 -8.52 -6.94 -6.00
CA VAL A 35 -7.27 -6.17 -5.94
C VAL A 35 -7.20 -5.37 -4.65
N VAL A 36 -8.27 -4.67 -4.30
CA VAL A 36 -8.30 -3.87 -3.08
C VAL A 36 -8.19 -4.76 -1.84
N GLY A 37 -8.86 -5.91 -1.85
CA GLY A 37 -8.72 -6.90 -0.78
C GLY A 37 -7.29 -7.39 -0.60
N GLU A 38 -6.59 -7.66 -1.70
CA GLU A 38 -5.20 -8.09 -1.65
C GLU A 38 -4.28 -6.99 -1.09
N ILE A 39 -4.56 -5.74 -1.43
CA ILE A 39 -3.78 -4.60 -0.90
C ILE A 39 -3.98 -4.49 0.62
N PHE A 40 -5.21 -4.57 1.09
CA PHE A 40 -5.48 -4.54 2.53
C PHE A 40 -4.81 -5.71 3.26
N ASP A 41 -4.92 -6.92 2.70
CA ASP A 41 -4.30 -8.10 3.29
C ASP A 41 -2.79 -7.95 3.37
N ALA A 42 -2.17 -7.41 2.34
CA ALA A 42 -0.72 -7.19 2.32
C ALA A 42 -0.30 -6.20 3.41
N ALA A 43 -1.04 -5.10 3.57
CA ALA A 43 -0.74 -4.11 4.61
C ALA A 43 -0.82 -4.72 6.01
N GLU A 44 -1.75 -5.66 6.21
CA GLU A 44 -1.92 -6.34 7.51
C GLU A 44 -0.91 -7.45 7.75
N SER A 45 -0.11 -7.82 6.74
CA SER A 45 0.78 -8.99 6.81
C SER A 45 2.17 -8.69 7.34
N LEU A 46 2.54 -7.43 7.57
CA LEU A 46 3.89 -7.06 7.98
C LEU A 46 4.27 -7.66 9.33
N VAL A 47 5.42 -8.33 9.39
CA VAL A 47 5.92 -8.97 10.61
C VAL A 47 7.01 -8.11 11.26
N PHE A 48 7.90 -7.53 10.47
CA PHE A 48 8.92 -6.62 10.99
C PHE A 48 9.19 -5.49 9.98
N ALA A 49 9.65 -4.34 10.52
CA ALA A 49 9.73 -3.10 9.74
C ALA A 49 10.54 -3.23 8.44
N ALA A 50 11.68 -3.87 8.49
CA ALA A 50 12.61 -3.98 7.35
C ALA A 50 12.34 -5.21 6.49
N GLN A 51 11.14 -5.78 6.55
CA GLN A 51 10.78 -6.99 5.78
C GLN A 51 10.86 -6.75 4.28
N TYR A 52 10.53 -5.55 3.83
CA TYR A 52 10.53 -5.17 2.42
C TYR A 52 11.57 -4.10 2.13
N GLN A 53 11.86 -3.91 0.84
CA GLN A 53 12.91 -3.00 0.38
C GLN A 53 12.54 -1.53 0.58
N GLU A 54 13.56 -0.70 0.69
CA GLU A 54 13.37 0.74 0.74
C GLU A 54 12.78 1.24 -0.57
N GLU A 55 11.93 2.25 -0.47
CA GLU A 55 11.33 2.91 -1.61
C GLU A 55 12.25 4.01 -2.13
N LYS A 56 12.51 4.01 -3.44
CA LYS A 56 13.48 4.94 -4.05
C LYS A 56 12.97 6.38 -4.13
N PHE A 57 11.66 6.53 -4.32
CA PHE A 57 11.09 7.84 -4.69
C PHE A 57 10.46 8.58 -3.51
N VAL A 58 10.30 7.93 -2.37
CA VAL A 58 9.77 8.56 -1.16
C VAL A 58 10.72 8.25 -0.01
N SER A 59 11.50 9.24 0.38
CA SER A 59 12.54 9.07 1.40
C SER A 59 11.96 8.59 2.74
N GLY A 60 12.69 7.69 3.38
CA GLY A 60 12.30 7.19 4.71
C GLY A 60 11.19 6.17 4.69
N THR A 61 10.83 5.64 3.52
CA THR A 61 9.77 4.65 3.38
C THR A 61 10.27 3.35 2.77
N ARG A 62 9.43 2.33 2.84
CA ARG A 62 9.63 1.03 2.20
C ARG A 62 8.42 0.70 1.35
N ARG A 63 8.52 -0.33 0.50
CA ARG A 63 7.43 -0.69 -0.39
C ARG A 63 7.13 -2.19 -0.33
N MET A 64 5.85 -2.53 -0.36
CA MET A 64 5.38 -3.89 -0.66
C MET A 64 4.81 -3.87 -2.07
N VAL A 65 5.13 -4.87 -2.87
CA VAL A 65 4.58 -4.98 -4.24
C VAL A 65 3.44 -5.99 -4.24
N VAL A 66 2.27 -5.56 -4.70
CA VAL A 66 1.07 -6.39 -4.82
C VAL A 66 0.54 -6.23 -6.23
N GLY A 67 0.81 -7.23 -7.09
CA GLY A 67 0.46 -7.14 -8.50
C GLY A 67 1.13 -5.94 -9.16
N ASN A 68 0.33 -5.04 -9.71
CA ASN A 68 0.81 -3.83 -10.36
C ASN A 68 0.91 -2.63 -9.41
N TYR A 69 0.66 -2.84 -8.13
CA TYR A 69 0.64 -1.76 -7.15
C TYR A 69 1.75 -1.91 -6.14
N LYS A 70 2.26 -0.79 -5.66
CA LYS A 70 3.15 -0.80 -4.51
C LYS A 70 2.51 -0.04 -3.36
N ILE A 71 2.63 -0.61 -2.19
CA ILE A 71 2.17 -0.02 -0.93
C ILE A 71 3.39 0.62 -0.30
N ILE A 72 3.41 1.94 -0.25
CA ILE A 72 4.52 2.70 0.33
C ILE A 72 4.20 2.93 1.79
N TYR A 73 5.05 2.43 2.67
CA TYR A 73 4.78 2.46 4.10
C TYR A 73 6.01 2.89 4.89
N THR A 74 5.76 3.34 6.11
CA THR A 74 6.79 3.53 7.12
C THR A 74 6.28 2.98 8.44
N THR A 75 7.19 2.73 9.37
CA THR A 75 6.82 2.22 10.68
C THR A 75 7.41 3.10 11.77
N GLN A 76 6.69 3.16 12.89
CA GLN A 76 7.17 3.77 14.11
C GLN A 76 6.74 2.87 15.26
N GLU A 77 7.72 2.23 15.91
CA GLU A 77 7.47 1.22 16.95
C GLU A 77 6.59 0.10 16.39
N THR A 78 5.38 -0.07 16.92
CA THR A 78 4.45 -1.11 16.46
C THR A 78 3.36 -0.57 15.53
N ASN A 79 3.53 0.67 15.06
CA ASN A 79 2.59 1.28 14.13
C ASN A 79 3.13 1.24 12.71
N LEU A 80 2.28 0.84 11.78
CA LEU A 80 2.56 0.88 10.35
C LEU A 80 1.68 1.95 9.73
N TYR A 81 2.30 2.87 9.00
CA TYR A 81 1.57 3.93 8.30
C TYR A 81 1.67 3.68 6.80
N VAL A 82 0.53 3.43 6.17
CA VAL A 82 0.46 3.34 4.72
C VAL A 82 0.42 4.78 4.20
N VAL A 83 1.48 5.17 3.53
CA VAL A 83 1.69 6.56 3.07
C VAL A 83 1.06 6.78 1.70
N ARG A 84 1.27 5.87 0.77
CA ARG A 84 0.74 5.93 -0.59
C ARG A 84 0.46 4.54 -1.13
N ILE A 85 -0.50 4.44 -2.04
CA ILE A 85 -0.66 3.28 -2.92
C ILE A 85 -0.43 3.78 -4.34
N PHE A 86 0.48 3.15 -5.06
CA PHE A 86 0.90 3.65 -6.36
C PHE A 86 0.91 2.54 -7.41
N ASP A 87 0.36 2.84 -8.59
CA ASP A 87 0.39 1.93 -9.74
C ASP A 87 1.80 1.99 -10.34
N THR A 88 2.51 0.86 -10.32
CA THR A 88 3.90 0.78 -10.77
C THR A 88 4.07 1.05 -12.25
N ARG A 89 2.98 1.04 -13.01
CA ARG A 89 2.99 1.35 -14.45
C ARG A 89 2.99 2.85 -14.74
N GLN A 90 2.73 3.68 -13.72
CA GLN A 90 2.73 5.12 -13.85
C GLN A 90 4.12 5.71 -13.60
N ASN A 91 4.31 6.95 -14.03
CA ASN A 91 5.57 7.66 -13.84
C ASN A 91 5.79 7.95 -12.35
N PRO A 92 6.93 7.52 -11.76
CA PRO A 92 7.23 7.77 -10.35
C PRO A 92 7.23 9.25 -9.95
N SER A 93 7.39 10.17 -10.90
CA SER A 93 7.34 11.60 -10.60
C SER A 93 5.97 12.04 -10.07
N ARG A 94 4.96 11.19 -10.17
CA ARG A 94 3.62 11.47 -9.61
C ARG A 94 3.50 11.16 -8.13
N LEU A 95 4.54 10.57 -7.56
CA LEU A 95 4.55 10.28 -6.12
C LEU A 95 4.76 11.52 -5.28
#